data_a047fe284c2d6e14d97fd65013fa2b7b
#
_entry.id   a047fe284c2d6e14d97fd65013fa2b7b
#
_cell.length_a   1.000
_cell.length_b   1.000
_cell.length_c   1.000
_cell.angle_alpha   90.00
_cell.angle_beta   90.00
_cell.angle_gamma   90.00
#
_symmetry.space_group_name_H-M   'P 1'
#
loop_
_entity.id
_entity.type
_entity.pdbx_description
1 polymer ?
#
loop_
_entity_poly.entity_id
_entity_poly.type
_entity_poly.pdbx_seq_one_letter_code
_entity_poly.pdbx_strand_id
1 'polypeptide(L)'
;MNRKKERMLLVLAALAAMPAVSLAAEPPVIPDSARTAMEAGRNQAEAMMRRNEWKDRQRQISQTRAGESKVETPEEEMPSLNIPESEKVLVKDFIIDGQDVYPEDRLKALLADKKGKKLSFKDIQDGADRITRYFREKGYIVAKTYIPPQDVTAGVVHYRVEIGRFDRPAITNKTNIRDSAIEKQAQAVKEGEYVTRDKLERAVWLVSDMAGADARVALSKGSQPGTVKLDMTVEPYVGKHGLISADNYGSRAMGYNEYSLDYDFWNPARNGDHLMASISTTGRHMFNWGANYITPLAKDGLKLTVGYNVFSYDMGDEWAMYKGVGTSRVTSLGLDYAIRRSRRHNLYTGIRFEHSEIKDEYRAFDATYGDKNGNALVFSLYGDDQDTAGMTDWRVDWKLGHINNKAFHSDNLYARWMAGDPDTNGDYSKIRGRIERHQNINNRSYLLLSAYGQYAFTPLDSSEHFSLGGPYGVKAYPTSEGSGDSGYITRAEYRWLIPVEAHDQQLQLAFYAEHGGVWIDRNGGNSGSKNHRNLQGAGVGIIWQRWQDWFIRADYAWKLGGEDPVSDTSHNNGRFWIRGGFYF
;
A
#
# COMPACT_ATOMS: atom_id res chain seq x y z
N MET A 1 74.69 58.69 -4.90
CA MET A 1 74.40 57.23 -4.92
C MET A 1 73.71 56.88 -3.62
N ASN A 2 72.57 56.32 -3.61
CA ASN A 2 71.81 55.63 -2.51
C ASN A 2 70.48 56.19 -2.00
N ARG A 3 69.78 57.08 -2.66
CA ARG A 3 68.36 57.33 -2.32
C ARG A 3 67.35 56.40 -3.08
N LYS A 4 67.81 55.76 -4.21
CA LYS A 4 66.96 54.83 -4.96
C LYS A 4 66.98 53.42 -4.37
N LYS A 5 68.06 52.97 -3.72
CA LYS A 5 68.10 51.63 -3.07
C LYS A 5 67.33 51.60 -1.77
N GLU A 6 67.26 52.63 -0.99
CA GLU A 6 66.43 52.69 0.24
C GLU A 6 64.96 52.74 -0.05
N ARG A 7 64.50 53.40 -1.13
CA ARG A 7 63.11 53.40 -1.54
C ARG A 7 62.68 52.00 -2.11
N MET A 8 63.61 51.27 -2.75
CA MET A 8 63.33 49.95 -3.27
C MET A 8 63.29 48.90 -2.16
N LEU A 9 64.07 49.07 -1.09
CA LEU A 9 64.01 48.19 0.11
C LEU A 9 62.77 48.48 0.96
N LEU A 10 62.29 49.70 1.06
CA LEU A 10 61.04 50.04 1.75
C LEU A 10 59.80 49.58 0.97
N VAL A 11 59.82 49.54 -0.35
CA VAL A 11 58.75 48.99 -1.16
C VAL A 11 58.74 47.47 -1.09
N LEU A 12 59.87 46.78 -1.04
CA LEU A 12 60.00 45.36 -0.82
C LEU A 12 59.62 44.94 0.62
N ALA A 13 59.93 45.75 1.63
CA ALA A 13 59.49 45.50 3.00
C ALA A 13 58.00 45.75 3.21
N ALA A 14 57.40 46.72 2.48
CA ALA A 14 55.95 46.94 2.50
C ALA A 14 55.17 45.84 1.76
N LEU A 15 55.76 45.22 0.74
CA LEU A 15 55.20 44.05 0.05
C LEU A 15 55.32 42.75 0.88
N ALA A 16 56.33 42.68 1.78
CA ALA A 16 56.51 41.52 2.70
C ALA A 16 55.68 41.63 3.98
N ALA A 17 55.09 42.82 4.27
CA ALA A 17 54.23 43.06 5.43
C ALA A 17 52.73 43.11 5.07
N MET A 18 52.35 42.80 3.84
CA MET A 18 50.95 42.51 3.57
C MET A 18 50.62 41.17 4.23
N PRO A 19 49.61 41.11 5.16
CA PRO A 19 49.11 39.83 5.62
C PRO A 19 48.76 39.05 4.34
N ALA A 20 49.22 37.81 4.27
CA ALA A 20 48.79 36.88 3.23
C ALA A 20 47.25 36.87 3.31
N VAL A 21 46.58 37.65 2.46
CA VAL A 21 45.20 37.41 2.15
C VAL A 21 45.25 36.03 1.55
N SER A 22 44.92 35.03 2.37
CA SER A 22 44.60 33.72 1.84
C SER A 22 43.49 34.01 0.84
N LEU A 23 43.81 33.97 -0.44
CA LEU A 23 42.82 33.74 -1.47
C LEU A 23 42.14 32.45 -0.99
N ALA A 24 41.01 32.63 -0.31
CA ALA A 24 40.12 31.52 -0.06
C ALA A 24 39.92 30.92 -1.46
N ALA A 25 40.49 29.74 -1.68
CA ALA A 25 40.27 29.05 -2.92
C ALA A 25 38.75 28.96 -3.08
N GLU A 26 38.25 29.41 -4.24
CA GLU A 26 36.84 29.26 -4.54
C GLU A 26 36.47 27.79 -4.24
N PRO A 27 35.36 27.58 -3.52
CA PRO A 27 34.97 26.24 -3.20
C PRO A 27 34.94 25.40 -4.49
N PRO A 28 35.50 24.19 -4.52
CA PRO A 28 35.46 23.36 -5.71
C PRO A 28 33.98 23.20 -6.09
N VAL A 29 33.66 23.60 -7.31
CA VAL A 29 32.29 23.50 -7.84
C VAL A 29 31.96 22.01 -7.92
N ILE A 30 31.10 21.53 -7.00
CA ILE A 30 30.55 20.18 -7.09
C ILE A 30 29.56 20.21 -8.25
N PRO A 31 29.79 19.41 -9.31
CA PRO A 31 28.89 19.38 -10.46
C PRO A 31 27.47 19.02 -10.03
N ASP A 32 26.48 19.59 -10.70
CA ASP A 32 25.06 19.28 -10.45
C ASP A 32 24.78 17.78 -10.60
N SER A 33 25.53 17.07 -11.49
CA SER A 33 25.48 15.62 -11.60
C SER A 33 25.84 14.88 -10.31
N ALA A 34 26.85 15.38 -9.55
CA ALA A 34 27.22 14.76 -8.28
C ALA A 34 26.17 15.02 -7.19
N ARG A 35 25.56 16.22 -7.17
CA ARG A 35 24.43 16.51 -6.28
C ARG A 35 23.24 15.64 -6.60
N THR A 36 22.86 15.57 -7.88
CA THR A 36 21.76 14.72 -8.35
C THR A 36 22.02 13.24 -8.08
N ALA A 37 23.27 12.77 -8.21
CA ALA A 37 23.64 11.40 -7.88
C ALA A 37 23.46 11.09 -6.38
N MET A 38 23.75 12.05 -5.49
CA MET A 38 23.53 11.87 -4.05
C MET A 38 22.05 11.97 -3.68
N GLU A 39 21.30 12.88 -4.30
CA GLU A 39 19.84 12.92 -4.16
C GLU A 39 19.21 11.61 -4.66
N ALA A 40 19.71 11.06 -5.77
CA ALA A 40 19.32 9.76 -6.26
C ALA A 40 19.53 8.67 -5.22
N GLY A 41 20.62 8.72 -4.47
CA GLY A 41 20.87 7.78 -3.37
C GLY A 41 19.87 7.87 -2.24
N ARG A 42 19.54 9.07 -1.81
CA ARG A 42 18.53 9.28 -0.78
C ARG A 42 17.15 8.85 -1.24
N ASN A 43 16.81 9.18 -2.49
CA ASN A 43 15.53 8.80 -3.09
C ASN A 43 15.43 7.29 -3.35
N GLN A 44 16.56 6.58 -3.44
CA GLN A 44 16.58 5.13 -3.51
C GLN A 44 16.08 4.49 -2.21
N ALA A 45 16.36 5.11 -1.04
CA ALA A 45 15.76 4.69 0.22
C ALA A 45 14.22 4.82 0.20
N GLU A 46 13.68 5.91 -0.37
CA GLU A 46 12.24 6.06 -0.56
C GLU A 46 11.68 5.06 -1.59
N ALA A 47 12.37 4.83 -2.68
CA ALA A 47 11.99 3.81 -3.67
C ALA A 47 11.93 2.41 -3.07
N MET A 48 12.84 2.09 -2.15
CA MET A 48 12.82 0.84 -1.40
C MET A 48 11.67 0.75 -0.41
N MET A 49 11.34 1.83 0.29
CA MET A 49 10.15 1.87 1.15
C MET A 49 8.88 1.64 0.31
N ARG A 50 8.75 2.30 -0.84
CA ARG A 50 7.65 2.07 -1.80
C ARG A 50 7.61 0.62 -2.29
N ARG A 51 8.77 0.02 -2.56
CA ARG A 51 8.89 -1.39 -2.96
C ARG A 51 8.34 -2.31 -1.87
N ASN A 52 8.66 -2.04 -0.60
CA ASN A 52 8.19 -2.86 0.52
C ASN A 52 6.69 -2.68 0.76
N GLU A 53 6.18 -1.46 0.74
CA GLU A 53 4.74 -1.17 0.80
C GLU A 53 3.98 -1.87 -0.35
N TRP A 54 4.54 -1.86 -1.56
CA TRP A 54 3.94 -2.55 -2.70
C TRP A 54 3.96 -4.07 -2.52
N LYS A 55 5.06 -4.66 -2.03
CA LYS A 55 5.16 -6.09 -1.74
C LYS A 55 4.14 -6.53 -0.70
N ASP A 56 4.03 -5.83 0.41
CA ASP A 56 3.10 -6.14 1.50
C ASP A 56 1.66 -6.12 1.01
N ARG A 57 1.34 -5.16 0.16
CA ARG A 57 0.02 -5.05 -0.41
C ARG A 57 -0.27 -6.14 -1.45
N GLN A 58 0.68 -6.49 -2.31
CA GLN A 58 0.52 -7.61 -3.24
C GLN A 58 0.25 -8.93 -2.48
N ARG A 59 0.86 -9.12 -1.32
CA ARG A 59 0.58 -10.26 -0.45
C ARG A 59 -0.86 -10.23 0.09
N GLN A 60 -1.32 -9.10 0.61
CA GLN A 60 -2.70 -8.94 1.09
C GLN A 60 -3.73 -9.17 -0.02
N ILE A 61 -3.52 -8.60 -1.19
CA ILE A 61 -4.37 -8.77 -2.37
C ILE A 61 -4.39 -10.22 -2.83
N SER A 62 -3.23 -10.90 -2.87
CA SER A 62 -3.16 -12.30 -3.30
C SER A 62 -3.87 -13.24 -2.34
N GLN A 63 -3.77 -13.01 -1.04
CA GLN A 63 -4.52 -13.75 -0.02
C GLN A 63 -6.04 -13.56 -0.18
N THR A 64 -6.48 -12.35 -0.53
CA THR A 64 -7.89 -12.05 -0.76
C THR A 64 -8.42 -12.63 -2.09
N ARG A 65 -7.59 -12.69 -3.14
CA ARG A 65 -7.96 -13.24 -4.46
C ARG A 65 -8.00 -14.77 -4.50
N ALA A 66 -7.17 -15.45 -3.74
CA ALA A 66 -7.07 -16.93 -3.76
C ALA A 66 -8.23 -17.64 -3.06
N GLY A 67 -9.17 -16.91 -2.44
CA GLY A 67 -10.18 -17.52 -1.57
C GLY A 67 -11.48 -17.85 -2.28
N GLU A 68 -11.83 -19.14 -2.30
CA GLU A 68 -13.22 -19.61 -2.25
C GLU A 68 -13.96 -18.87 -1.12
N SER A 69 -15.30 -18.84 -1.19
CA SER A 69 -16.09 -18.27 -0.08
C SER A 69 -15.66 -18.91 1.24
N LYS A 70 -15.11 -18.11 2.16
CA LYS A 70 -14.73 -18.60 3.49
C LYS A 70 -15.95 -18.80 4.42
N VAL A 71 -17.14 -18.52 3.91
CA VAL A 71 -18.43 -18.65 4.61
C VAL A 71 -19.28 -19.66 3.87
N GLU A 72 -19.52 -20.78 4.48
CA GLU A 72 -20.44 -21.81 4.01
C GLU A 72 -21.80 -21.59 4.68
N THR A 73 -22.84 -21.41 3.87
CA THR A 73 -24.23 -21.31 4.35
C THR A 73 -24.95 -22.61 4.00
N PRO A 74 -25.70 -23.20 4.94
CA PRO A 74 -26.50 -24.39 4.62
C PRO A 74 -27.57 -24.05 3.58
N GLU A 75 -27.66 -24.83 2.53
CA GLU A 75 -28.81 -24.84 1.63
C GLU A 75 -29.98 -25.51 2.36
N GLU A 76 -30.93 -24.75 2.86
CA GLU A 76 -32.21 -25.29 3.32
C GLU A 76 -33.12 -25.48 2.11
N GLU A 77 -33.31 -26.74 1.68
CA GLU A 77 -34.42 -27.09 0.83
C GLU A 77 -35.75 -26.88 1.61
N MET A 78 -36.56 -25.95 1.14
CA MET A 78 -37.88 -25.77 1.71
C MET A 78 -38.82 -26.83 1.17
N PRO A 79 -39.52 -27.62 2.03
CA PRO A 79 -40.58 -28.48 1.57
C PRO A 79 -41.67 -27.61 0.93
N SER A 80 -41.94 -27.81 -0.35
CA SER A 80 -43.02 -27.16 -1.05
C SER A 80 -44.36 -27.75 -0.54
N LEU A 81 -45.16 -26.89 0.10
CA LEU A 81 -46.55 -27.26 0.41
C LEU A 81 -47.34 -27.31 -0.90
N ASN A 82 -47.79 -28.50 -1.30
CA ASN A 82 -48.67 -28.71 -2.44
C ASN A 82 -50.10 -28.28 -2.08
N ILE A 83 -50.40 -26.95 -2.19
CA ILE A 83 -51.76 -26.42 -2.06
C ILE A 83 -52.32 -26.21 -3.47
N PRO A 84 -53.56 -26.62 -3.76
CA PRO A 84 -54.15 -26.42 -5.07
C PRO A 84 -54.21 -24.93 -5.46
N GLU A 85 -53.79 -24.58 -6.69
CA GLU A 85 -53.81 -23.20 -7.21
C GLU A 85 -55.21 -22.61 -7.39
N SER A 86 -56.27 -23.40 -7.20
CA SER A 86 -57.67 -23.03 -7.42
C SER A 86 -58.24 -22.10 -6.36
N GLU A 87 -57.69 -22.05 -5.15
CA GLU A 87 -58.19 -21.20 -4.07
C GLU A 87 -57.47 -19.83 -4.09
N LYS A 88 -58.23 -18.76 -4.33
CA LYS A 88 -57.75 -17.38 -4.31
C LYS A 88 -58.45 -16.54 -3.24
N VAL A 89 -57.67 -15.81 -2.46
CA VAL A 89 -58.14 -14.89 -1.42
C VAL A 89 -57.96 -13.43 -1.87
N LEU A 90 -58.98 -12.59 -1.67
CA LEU A 90 -58.87 -11.17 -1.89
C LEU A 90 -58.07 -10.55 -0.73
N VAL A 91 -56.83 -10.14 -1.00
CA VAL A 91 -55.93 -9.58 0.00
C VAL A 91 -56.08 -8.08 0.06
N LYS A 92 -56.60 -7.57 1.18
CA LYS A 92 -56.82 -6.12 1.42
C LYS A 92 -55.63 -5.45 2.08
N ASP A 93 -54.93 -6.16 2.97
CA ASP A 93 -53.73 -5.64 3.67
C ASP A 93 -52.79 -6.78 4.12
N PHE A 94 -51.59 -6.38 4.54
CA PHE A 94 -50.55 -7.25 5.06
C PHE A 94 -50.20 -6.83 6.49
N ILE A 95 -49.87 -7.79 7.35
CA ILE A 95 -49.20 -7.59 8.64
C ILE A 95 -47.86 -8.30 8.59
N ILE A 96 -46.78 -7.60 8.93
CA ILE A 96 -45.41 -8.13 8.87
C ILE A 96 -44.74 -7.91 10.22
N ASP A 97 -44.59 -8.98 10.99
CA ASP A 97 -44.03 -8.97 12.33
C ASP A 97 -42.79 -9.87 12.48
N GLY A 98 -42.33 -10.03 13.74
CA GLY A 98 -41.22 -10.91 14.11
C GLY A 98 -39.83 -10.30 13.94
N GLN A 99 -39.73 -9.03 13.55
CA GLN A 99 -38.47 -8.30 13.37
C GLN A 99 -38.55 -6.87 13.88
N ASP A 100 -37.44 -6.27 14.25
CA ASP A 100 -37.28 -4.89 14.78
C ASP A 100 -36.29 -4.04 13.98
N VAL A 101 -35.86 -4.53 12.81
CA VAL A 101 -34.80 -3.90 11.99
C VAL A 101 -35.34 -2.84 11.06
N TYR A 102 -36.51 -3.10 10.44
CA TYR A 102 -37.12 -2.18 9.49
C TYR A 102 -38.59 -1.84 9.88
N PRO A 103 -39.03 -0.60 9.65
CA PRO A 103 -40.44 -0.25 9.81
C PRO A 103 -41.34 -1.12 8.93
N GLU A 104 -42.47 -1.52 9.45
CA GLU A 104 -43.44 -2.39 8.75
C GLU A 104 -43.87 -1.80 7.40
N ASP A 105 -44.13 -0.48 7.35
CA ASP A 105 -44.55 0.21 6.13
C ASP A 105 -43.52 0.06 4.98
N ARG A 106 -42.24 0.03 5.31
CA ARG A 106 -41.19 -0.21 4.33
C ARG A 106 -41.24 -1.62 3.74
N LEU A 107 -41.61 -2.59 4.56
CA LEU A 107 -41.75 -3.98 4.11
C LEU A 107 -43.06 -4.15 3.32
N LYS A 108 -44.16 -3.50 3.74
CA LYS A 108 -45.45 -3.47 3.02
C LYS A 108 -45.30 -2.88 1.61
N ALA A 109 -44.44 -1.86 1.46
CA ALA A 109 -44.14 -1.29 0.16
C ALA A 109 -43.59 -2.30 -0.86
N LEU A 110 -42.88 -3.36 -0.42
CA LEU A 110 -42.42 -4.44 -1.28
C LEU A 110 -43.55 -5.27 -1.88
N LEU A 111 -44.75 -5.21 -1.29
CA LEU A 111 -45.94 -5.97 -1.64
C LEU A 111 -47.07 -5.09 -2.22
N ALA A 112 -46.77 -3.81 -2.52
CA ALA A 112 -47.79 -2.84 -2.98
C ALA A 112 -48.52 -3.32 -4.24
N ASP A 113 -47.87 -4.04 -5.13
CA ASP A 113 -48.41 -4.62 -6.35
C ASP A 113 -49.42 -5.77 -6.09
N LYS A 114 -49.43 -6.34 -4.90
CA LYS A 114 -50.27 -7.48 -4.47
C LYS A 114 -51.48 -7.04 -3.67
N LYS A 115 -51.47 -5.84 -3.09
CA LYS A 115 -52.60 -5.29 -2.31
C LYS A 115 -53.83 -5.04 -3.18
N GLY A 116 -55.00 -5.42 -2.70
CA GLY A 116 -56.27 -5.28 -3.41
C GLY A 116 -56.56 -6.33 -4.49
N LYS A 117 -55.72 -7.37 -4.61
CA LYS A 117 -55.83 -8.41 -5.64
C LYS A 117 -56.28 -9.76 -5.04
N LYS A 118 -56.88 -10.59 -5.90
CA LYS A 118 -57.13 -12.00 -5.59
C LYS A 118 -55.83 -12.80 -5.79
N LEU A 119 -55.23 -13.28 -4.70
CA LEU A 119 -53.98 -13.98 -4.68
C LEU A 119 -54.17 -15.46 -4.42
N SER A 120 -53.41 -16.30 -5.14
CA SER A 120 -53.25 -17.74 -4.82
C SER A 120 -52.26 -17.88 -3.66
N PHE A 121 -52.17 -19.07 -3.08
CA PHE A 121 -51.16 -19.38 -2.05
C PHE A 121 -49.74 -19.15 -2.59
N LYS A 122 -49.50 -19.49 -3.84
CA LYS A 122 -48.21 -19.25 -4.52
C LYS A 122 -47.89 -17.77 -4.63
N ASP A 123 -48.88 -16.91 -4.91
CA ASP A 123 -48.65 -15.45 -4.94
C ASP A 123 -48.35 -14.87 -3.55
N ILE A 124 -48.95 -15.47 -2.51
CA ILE A 124 -48.71 -15.08 -1.11
C ILE A 124 -47.30 -15.57 -0.71
N GLN A 125 -46.88 -16.79 -1.11
CA GLN A 125 -45.54 -17.31 -0.86
C GLN A 125 -44.48 -16.45 -1.59
N ASP A 126 -44.71 -16.03 -2.85
CA ASP A 126 -43.82 -15.08 -3.54
C ASP A 126 -43.66 -13.76 -2.75
N GLY A 127 -44.70 -13.32 -2.04
CA GLY A 127 -44.60 -12.18 -1.11
C GLY A 127 -43.61 -12.43 0.03
N ALA A 128 -43.68 -13.59 0.67
CA ALA A 128 -42.72 -13.98 1.72
C ALA A 128 -41.28 -14.08 1.18
N ASP A 129 -41.13 -14.63 -0.02
CA ASP A 129 -39.82 -14.76 -0.67
C ASP A 129 -39.22 -13.39 -1.05
N ARG A 130 -40.05 -12.42 -1.46
CA ARG A 130 -39.60 -11.03 -1.71
C ARG A 130 -39.07 -10.37 -0.45
N ILE A 131 -39.78 -10.52 0.69
CA ILE A 131 -39.32 -9.97 1.97
C ILE A 131 -38.03 -10.66 2.40
N THR A 132 -37.95 -12.00 2.30
CA THR A 132 -36.73 -12.77 2.59
C THR A 132 -35.56 -12.29 1.78
N ARG A 133 -35.75 -12.12 0.47
CA ARG A 133 -34.72 -11.63 -0.46
C ARG A 133 -34.25 -10.24 -0.07
N TYR A 134 -35.18 -9.35 0.27
CA TYR A 134 -34.86 -8.00 0.74
C TYR A 134 -33.93 -8.00 1.95
N PHE A 135 -34.23 -8.82 2.99
CA PHE A 135 -33.35 -8.95 4.16
C PHE A 135 -31.97 -9.53 3.79
N ARG A 136 -31.93 -10.55 2.93
CA ARG A 136 -30.67 -11.17 2.49
C ARG A 136 -29.82 -10.21 1.68
N GLU A 137 -30.41 -9.40 0.82
CA GLU A 137 -29.71 -8.34 0.08
C GLU A 137 -29.16 -7.23 1.00
N LYS A 138 -29.83 -6.98 2.14
CA LYS A 138 -29.37 -6.08 3.18
C LYS A 138 -28.37 -6.71 4.15
N GLY A 139 -27.92 -7.94 3.86
CA GLY A 139 -26.87 -8.62 4.61
C GLY A 139 -27.33 -9.58 5.71
N TYR A 140 -28.62 -9.70 5.98
CA TYR A 140 -29.18 -10.67 6.95
C TYR A 140 -29.30 -12.07 6.29
N ILE A 141 -28.19 -12.75 6.12
CA ILE A 141 -28.07 -13.93 5.24
C ILE A 141 -28.90 -15.13 5.67
N VAL A 142 -29.27 -15.22 6.93
CA VAL A 142 -30.11 -16.30 7.50
C VAL A 142 -31.52 -15.83 7.82
N ALA A 143 -31.93 -14.67 7.31
CA ALA A 143 -33.31 -14.21 7.43
C ALA A 143 -34.25 -15.08 6.60
N LYS A 144 -35.44 -15.35 7.15
CA LYS A 144 -36.50 -16.14 6.52
C LYS A 144 -37.86 -15.51 6.86
N THR A 145 -38.70 -15.39 5.87
CA THR A 145 -40.09 -14.98 6.04
C THR A 145 -40.98 -16.17 5.73
N TYR A 146 -41.94 -16.44 6.59
CA TYR A 146 -42.91 -17.49 6.40
C TYR A 146 -44.32 -17.01 6.73
N ILE A 147 -45.28 -17.82 6.30
CA ILE A 147 -46.71 -17.59 6.51
C ILE A 147 -47.12 -18.48 7.70
N PRO A 148 -47.38 -17.93 8.91
CA PRO A 148 -47.86 -18.75 10.02
C PRO A 148 -49.25 -19.30 9.71
N PRO A 149 -49.69 -20.41 10.36
CA PRO A 149 -51.07 -20.83 10.30
C PRO A 149 -52.04 -19.69 10.69
N GLN A 150 -52.95 -19.31 9.80
CA GLN A 150 -53.80 -18.14 9.96
C GLN A 150 -55.11 -18.29 9.18
N ASP A 151 -56.16 -17.56 9.62
CA ASP A 151 -57.38 -17.37 8.87
C ASP A 151 -57.29 -16.08 8.03
N VAL A 152 -57.43 -16.24 6.73
CA VAL A 152 -57.32 -15.15 5.75
C VAL A 152 -58.66 -14.66 5.21
N THR A 153 -59.79 -15.10 5.79
CA THR A 153 -61.16 -14.77 5.35
C THR A 153 -61.43 -13.26 5.44
N ALA A 154 -60.80 -12.55 6.37
CA ALA A 154 -60.87 -11.10 6.50
C ALA A 154 -60.08 -10.32 5.40
N GLY A 155 -59.30 -11.01 4.60
CA GLY A 155 -58.45 -10.46 3.56
C GLY A 155 -57.15 -9.84 4.08
N VAL A 156 -56.71 -10.20 5.28
CA VAL A 156 -55.42 -9.77 5.84
C VAL A 156 -54.47 -10.97 5.86
N VAL A 157 -53.31 -10.80 5.27
CA VAL A 157 -52.26 -11.87 5.25
C VAL A 157 -51.15 -11.45 6.22
N HIS A 158 -50.85 -12.36 7.14
CA HIS A 158 -49.78 -12.24 8.12
C HIS A 158 -48.51 -12.92 7.61
N TYR A 159 -47.39 -12.16 7.62
CA TYR A 159 -46.05 -12.67 7.41
C TYR A 159 -45.24 -12.55 8.68
N ARG A 160 -44.48 -13.56 9.01
CA ARG A 160 -43.54 -13.54 10.11
C ARG A 160 -42.11 -13.62 9.61
N VAL A 161 -41.30 -12.65 10.00
CA VAL A 161 -39.88 -12.58 9.63
C VAL A 161 -39.05 -13.07 10.80
N GLU A 162 -38.27 -14.09 10.58
CA GLU A 162 -37.26 -14.57 11.52
C GLU A 162 -35.88 -14.18 11.03
N ILE A 163 -35.12 -13.46 11.86
CA ILE A 163 -33.71 -13.11 11.60
C ILE A 163 -32.88 -13.90 12.58
N GLY A 164 -32.02 -14.78 12.05
CA GLY A 164 -31.17 -15.62 12.89
C GLY A 164 -30.22 -14.80 13.75
N ARG A 165 -30.05 -15.21 15.01
CA ARG A 165 -29.09 -14.65 15.96
C ARG A 165 -27.95 -15.62 16.20
N PHE A 166 -26.76 -15.11 16.46
CA PHE A 166 -25.64 -15.96 16.80
C PHE A 166 -25.88 -16.70 18.11
N ASP A 167 -25.71 -18.01 18.08
CA ASP A 167 -25.43 -18.81 19.26
C ASP A 167 -23.95 -18.61 19.67
N ARG A 168 -23.53 -19.19 20.79
CA ARG A 168 -22.14 -19.11 21.22
C ARG A 168 -21.20 -19.62 20.11
N PRO A 169 -20.28 -18.79 19.59
CA PRO A 169 -19.34 -19.21 18.55
C PRO A 169 -18.45 -20.34 19.04
N ALA A 170 -18.21 -21.35 18.21
CA ALA A 170 -17.24 -22.39 18.45
C ALA A 170 -16.01 -22.17 17.55
N ILE A 171 -14.81 -22.12 18.16
CA ILE A 171 -13.56 -21.94 17.44
C ILE A 171 -12.71 -23.20 17.61
N THR A 172 -12.39 -23.85 16.49
CA THR A 172 -11.46 -24.99 16.42
C THR A 172 -10.13 -24.47 15.88
N ASN A 173 -9.17 -24.30 16.77
CA ASN A 173 -7.83 -23.83 16.43
C ASN A 173 -6.90 -25.03 16.18
N LYS A 174 -6.39 -25.15 14.95
CA LYS A 174 -5.38 -26.13 14.55
C LYS A 174 -3.98 -25.54 14.40
N THR A 175 -3.82 -24.25 14.72
CA THR A 175 -2.55 -23.51 14.63
C THR A 175 -1.82 -23.49 15.97
N ASN A 176 -0.65 -22.90 16.00
CA ASN A 176 0.07 -22.59 17.24
C ASN A 176 -0.23 -21.18 17.78
N ILE A 177 -1.17 -20.44 17.19
CA ILE A 177 -1.64 -19.15 17.71
C ILE A 177 -2.45 -19.42 18.99
N ARG A 178 -2.34 -18.54 19.98
CA ARG A 178 -3.11 -18.65 21.23
C ARG A 178 -4.61 -18.47 20.95
N ASP A 179 -5.45 -19.30 21.51
CA ASP A 179 -6.91 -19.21 21.34
C ASP A 179 -7.44 -17.82 21.72
N SER A 180 -6.94 -17.25 22.82
CA SER A 180 -7.32 -15.90 23.26
C SER A 180 -6.97 -14.79 22.25
N ALA A 181 -5.97 -14.97 21.39
CA ALA A 181 -5.63 -14.02 20.34
C ALA A 181 -6.63 -14.14 19.16
N ILE A 182 -7.01 -15.36 18.81
CA ILE A 182 -8.03 -15.63 17.79
C ILE A 182 -9.39 -15.07 18.23
N GLU A 183 -9.81 -15.38 19.47
CA GLU A 183 -11.06 -14.90 20.05
C GLU A 183 -11.17 -13.37 20.02
N LYS A 184 -10.07 -12.66 20.33
CA LYS A 184 -10.02 -11.19 20.26
C LYS A 184 -10.26 -10.65 18.84
N GLN A 185 -9.78 -11.33 17.82
CA GLN A 185 -10.00 -10.91 16.43
C GLN A 185 -11.37 -11.33 15.89
N ALA A 186 -11.99 -12.35 16.48
CA ALA A 186 -13.33 -12.81 16.14
C ALA A 186 -14.47 -12.06 16.86
N GLN A 187 -14.19 -11.01 17.63
CA GLN A 187 -15.17 -10.28 18.48
C GLN A 187 -16.33 -9.63 17.70
N ALA A 188 -16.26 -9.54 16.37
CA ALA A 188 -17.38 -9.08 15.55
C ALA A 188 -18.61 -9.99 15.64
N VAL A 189 -18.43 -11.25 16.07
CA VAL A 189 -19.48 -12.24 16.25
C VAL A 189 -19.73 -12.44 17.75
N LYS A 190 -20.89 -11.97 18.23
CA LYS A 190 -21.29 -12.09 19.63
C LYS A 190 -22.61 -12.83 19.75
N GLU A 191 -22.71 -13.68 20.78
CA GLU A 191 -23.95 -14.38 21.12
C GLU A 191 -25.13 -13.43 21.25
N GLY A 192 -26.28 -13.79 20.69
CA GLY A 192 -27.51 -13.01 20.73
C GLY A 192 -27.62 -11.89 19.69
N GLU A 193 -26.54 -11.50 19.02
CA GLU A 193 -26.59 -10.51 17.94
C GLU A 193 -27.09 -11.14 16.62
N TYR A 194 -27.68 -10.28 15.76
CA TYR A 194 -28.11 -10.74 14.43
C TYR A 194 -26.96 -11.23 13.56
N VAL A 195 -27.18 -12.35 12.88
CA VAL A 195 -26.24 -12.89 11.89
C VAL A 195 -26.26 -12.03 10.65
N THR A 196 -25.20 -11.26 10.45
CA THR A 196 -25.02 -10.46 9.25
C THR A 196 -23.75 -10.86 8.50
N ARG A 197 -23.77 -10.68 7.17
CA ARG A 197 -22.62 -10.93 6.31
C ARG A 197 -21.40 -10.15 6.78
N ASP A 198 -21.57 -8.86 7.08
CA ASP A 198 -20.46 -7.98 7.47
C ASP A 198 -19.78 -8.45 8.75
N LYS A 199 -20.54 -8.93 9.75
CA LYS A 199 -19.95 -9.46 11.00
C LYS A 199 -19.20 -10.76 10.76
N LEU A 200 -19.78 -11.66 9.97
CA LEU A 200 -19.15 -12.94 9.61
C LEU A 200 -17.86 -12.72 8.82
N GLU A 201 -17.93 -11.93 7.76
CA GLU A 201 -16.77 -11.63 6.93
C GLU A 201 -15.69 -10.92 7.75
N ARG A 202 -16.06 -9.94 8.58
CA ARG A 202 -15.11 -9.27 9.47
C ARG A 202 -14.38 -10.26 10.37
N ALA A 203 -15.08 -11.14 11.07
CA ALA A 203 -14.47 -12.11 11.98
C ALA A 203 -13.53 -13.06 11.24
N VAL A 204 -14.00 -13.67 10.13
CA VAL A 204 -13.21 -14.61 9.34
C VAL A 204 -11.96 -13.98 8.76
N TRP A 205 -12.11 -12.79 8.16
CA TRP A 205 -10.99 -12.14 7.50
C TRP A 205 -9.98 -11.55 8.48
N LEU A 206 -10.40 -11.01 9.63
CA LEU A 206 -9.47 -10.54 10.66
C LEU A 206 -8.66 -11.67 11.28
N VAL A 207 -9.26 -12.86 11.46
CA VAL A 207 -8.53 -14.06 11.90
C VAL A 207 -7.60 -14.55 10.80
N SER A 208 -8.02 -14.54 9.53
CA SER A 208 -7.16 -14.92 8.40
C SER A 208 -6.03 -13.91 8.13
N ASP A 209 -6.17 -12.67 8.59
CA ASP A 209 -5.12 -11.64 8.52
C ASP A 209 -4.04 -11.80 9.60
N MET A 210 -4.23 -12.74 10.54
CA MET A 210 -3.21 -13.12 11.50
C MET A 210 -2.13 -13.96 10.81
N ALA A 211 -0.87 -13.68 11.09
CA ALA A 211 0.21 -14.40 10.41
C ALA A 211 0.20 -15.90 10.78
N GLY A 212 0.19 -16.74 9.77
CA GLY A 212 0.14 -18.20 9.92
C GLY A 212 -1.26 -18.77 10.10
N ALA A 213 -2.33 -18.02 9.87
CA ALA A 213 -3.71 -18.47 9.99
C ALA A 213 -4.47 -18.47 8.66
N ASP A 214 -5.29 -19.47 8.44
CA ASP A 214 -6.35 -19.51 7.44
C ASP A 214 -7.66 -19.91 8.11
N ALA A 215 -8.60 -18.97 8.25
CA ALA A 215 -9.88 -19.20 8.92
C ALA A 215 -10.99 -19.46 7.91
N ARG A 216 -11.86 -20.43 8.24
CA ARG A 216 -13.10 -20.74 7.52
C ARG A 216 -14.26 -20.84 8.51
N VAL A 217 -15.46 -20.53 8.06
CA VAL A 217 -16.65 -20.54 8.89
C VAL A 217 -17.75 -21.35 8.22
N ALA A 218 -18.33 -22.26 8.98
CA ALA A 218 -19.58 -22.94 8.64
C ALA A 218 -20.69 -22.47 9.59
N LEU A 219 -21.88 -22.26 9.05
CA LEU A 219 -23.08 -21.97 9.82
C LEU A 219 -23.92 -23.22 9.95
N SER A 220 -24.33 -23.55 11.16
CA SER A 220 -25.21 -24.69 11.46
C SER A 220 -26.37 -24.26 12.37
N LYS A 221 -27.36 -25.16 12.55
CA LYS A 221 -28.50 -24.89 13.44
C LYS A 221 -28.01 -24.68 14.87
N GLY A 222 -28.46 -23.62 15.49
CA GLY A 222 -28.14 -23.30 16.88
C GLY A 222 -28.86 -24.16 17.91
N SER A 223 -28.52 -23.96 19.16
CA SER A 223 -29.08 -24.70 20.32
C SER A 223 -30.56 -24.37 20.58
N GLN A 224 -31.02 -23.19 20.14
CA GLN A 224 -32.37 -22.68 20.33
C GLN A 224 -33.05 -22.34 18.99
N PRO A 225 -34.38 -22.37 18.87
CA PRO A 225 -35.07 -21.86 17.70
C PRO A 225 -34.69 -20.40 17.40
N GLY A 226 -34.43 -20.08 16.13
CA GLY A 226 -34.01 -18.73 15.71
C GLY A 226 -32.54 -18.44 15.98
N THR A 227 -31.74 -19.36 16.51
CA THR A 227 -30.30 -19.20 16.65
C THR A 227 -29.51 -19.99 15.61
N VAL A 228 -28.31 -19.50 15.31
CA VAL A 228 -27.38 -20.09 14.34
C VAL A 228 -26.02 -20.23 15.01
N LYS A 229 -25.51 -21.45 15.04
CA LYS A 229 -24.18 -21.74 15.54
C LYS A 229 -23.15 -21.41 14.47
N LEU A 230 -22.10 -20.70 14.87
CA LEU A 230 -20.96 -20.42 14.05
C LEU A 230 -19.82 -21.37 14.45
N ASP A 231 -19.39 -22.21 13.52
CA ASP A 231 -18.24 -23.11 13.67
C ASP A 231 -17.08 -22.53 12.85
N MET A 232 -16.11 -21.90 13.53
CA MET A 232 -14.90 -21.35 12.91
C MET A 232 -13.76 -22.35 13.05
N THR A 233 -13.18 -22.77 11.93
CA THR A 233 -11.97 -23.58 11.90
C THR A 233 -10.80 -22.70 11.44
N VAL A 234 -9.73 -22.69 12.24
CA VAL A 234 -8.50 -21.96 11.93
C VAL A 234 -7.39 -22.96 11.67
N GLU A 235 -6.93 -23.00 10.43
CA GLU A 235 -5.88 -23.91 9.98
C GLU A 235 -4.55 -23.18 9.80
N PRO A 236 -3.40 -23.88 9.87
CA PRO A 236 -2.12 -23.27 9.57
C PRO A 236 -2.11 -22.81 8.10
N TYR A 237 -1.76 -21.55 7.88
CA TYR A 237 -1.47 -21.08 6.53
C TYR A 237 -0.13 -21.66 6.07
N VAL A 238 -0.12 -22.33 4.92
CA VAL A 238 1.07 -22.91 4.31
C VAL A 238 1.50 -22.02 3.15
N GLY A 239 2.59 -21.30 3.32
CA GLY A 239 3.16 -20.42 2.29
C GLY A 239 4.67 -20.36 2.39
N LYS A 240 5.29 -19.69 1.44
CA LYS A 240 6.73 -19.46 1.42
C LYS A 240 7.10 -18.33 2.38
N HIS A 241 8.21 -18.51 3.09
CA HIS A 241 8.68 -17.57 4.09
C HIS A 241 9.71 -16.58 3.55
N GLY A 242 10.44 -16.94 2.51
CA GLY A 242 11.55 -16.16 2.01
C GLY A 242 11.44 -15.83 0.54
N LEU A 243 12.13 -14.76 0.14
CA LEU A 243 12.34 -14.34 -1.24
C LEU A 243 13.79 -13.89 -1.41
N ILE A 244 14.53 -14.56 -2.29
CA ILE A 244 15.79 -14.05 -2.82
C ILE A 244 15.48 -13.42 -4.17
N SER A 245 15.95 -12.21 -4.43
CA SER A 245 15.77 -11.55 -5.72
C SER A 245 17.00 -10.76 -6.13
N ALA A 246 17.17 -10.63 -7.45
CA ALA A 246 18.20 -9.79 -8.06
C ALA A 246 17.56 -8.95 -9.17
N ASP A 247 18.04 -7.72 -9.30
CA ASP A 247 17.60 -6.80 -10.35
C ASP A 247 18.70 -5.79 -10.72
N ASN A 248 18.45 -5.00 -11.77
CA ASN A 248 19.29 -3.88 -12.18
C ASN A 248 18.63 -2.52 -11.90
N TYR A 249 17.91 -2.42 -10.80
CA TYR A 249 17.08 -1.27 -10.42
C TYR A 249 17.85 -0.18 -9.68
N GLY A 250 19.11 -0.42 -9.36
CA GLY A 250 19.98 0.54 -8.72
C GLY A 250 20.35 1.73 -9.61
N SER A 251 21.19 2.62 -9.08
CA SER A 251 21.68 3.81 -9.76
C SER A 251 23.15 3.65 -10.18
N ARG A 252 23.59 4.49 -11.10
CA ARG A 252 25.01 4.49 -11.53
C ARG A 252 25.95 4.75 -10.34
N ALA A 253 25.63 5.72 -9.51
CA ALA A 253 26.47 6.11 -8.37
C ALA A 253 26.59 5.02 -7.29
N MET A 254 25.59 4.15 -7.13
CA MET A 254 25.53 3.15 -6.06
C MET A 254 25.59 1.71 -6.57
N GLY A 255 25.73 1.53 -7.88
CA GLY A 255 25.68 0.24 -8.55
C GLY A 255 24.28 -0.09 -9.06
N TYR A 256 24.25 -0.59 -10.30
CA TYR A 256 22.99 -0.94 -10.96
C TYR A 256 22.36 -2.22 -10.43
N ASN A 257 23.19 -3.23 -10.13
CA ASN A 257 22.70 -4.54 -9.74
C ASN A 257 22.42 -4.59 -8.24
N GLU A 258 21.18 -4.91 -7.88
CA GLU A 258 20.75 -5.10 -6.49
C GLU A 258 20.48 -6.58 -6.21
N TYR A 259 20.85 -7.03 -5.03
CA TYR A 259 20.57 -8.36 -4.49
C TYR A 259 19.80 -8.20 -3.20
N SER A 260 18.70 -8.91 -3.06
CA SER A 260 17.81 -8.78 -1.88
C SER A 260 17.45 -10.14 -1.33
N LEU A 261 17.36 -10.18 -0.01
CA LEU A 261 16.77 -11.27 0.76
C LEU A 261 15.68 -10.68 1.65
N ASP A 262 14.46 -11.19 1.50
CA ASP A 262 13.32 -10.89 2.39
C ASP A 262 12.93 -12.18 3.10
N TYR A 263 12.63 -12.10 4.40
CA TYR A 263 12.17 -13.25 5.17
C TYR A 263 11.04 -12.89 6.12
N ASP A 264 10.02 -13.75 6.16
CA ASP A 264 8.82 -13.61 6.95
C ASP A 264 8.79 -14.64 8.09
N PHE A 265 8.89 -14.17 9.32
CA PHE A 265 8.67 -14.98 10.52
C PHE A 265 7.20 -14.86 10.92
N TRP A 266 6.44 -15.90 10.67
CA TRP A 266 5.02 -15.91 11.01
C TRP A 266 4.81 -16.40 12.42
N ASN A 267 4.05 -15.61 13.20
CA ASN A 267 3.61 -15.92 14.54
C ASN A 267 4.73 -16.23 15.56
N PRO A 268 5.84 -15.47 15.57
CA PRO A 268 6.96 -15.74 16.48
C PRO A 268 6.57 -15.65 17.96
N ALA A 269 5.67 -14.74 18.35
CA ALA A 269 5.18 -14.61 19.73
C ALA A 269 3.87 -15.37 19.98
N ARG A 270 3.38 -16.19 19.04
CA ARG A 270 2.15 -16.97 19.14
C ARG A 270 0.88 -16.11 19.31
N ASN A 271 0.89 -14.91 18.76
CA ASN A 271 -0.21 -13.94 18.84
C ASN A 271 -0.82 -13.63 17.47
N GLY A 272 -0.45 -14.42 16.43
CA GLY A 272 -0.77 -14.12 15.04
C GLY A 272 0.02 -12.94 14.50
N ASP A 273 1.16 -12.71 15.08
CA ASP A 273 2.10 -11.63 14.80
C ASP A 273 3.02 -11.97 13.63
N HIS A 274 3.61 -10.95 13.03
CA HIS A 274 4.43 -11.07 11.84
C HIS A 274 5.70 -10.25 12.01
N LEU A 275 6.88 -10.86 11.90
CA LEU A 275 8.16 -10.18 11.82
C LEU A 275 8.70 -10.34 10.39
N MET A 276 8.82 -9.23 9.68
CA MET A 276 9.43 -9.16 8.36
C MET A 276 10.86 -8.62 8.50
N ALA A 277 11.81 -9.31 7.93
CA ALA A 277 13.20 -8.87 7.84
C ALA A 277 13.63 -8.77 6.38
N SER A 278 14.36 -7.73 6.02
CA SER A 278 14.86 -7.51 4.67
C SER A 278 16.31 -7.05 4.68
N ILE A 279 17.08 -7.53 3.70
CA ILE A 279 18.45 -7.07 3.43
C ILE A 279 18.55 -6.85 1.92
N SER A 280 19.18 -5.77 1.50
CA SER A 280 19.54 -5.55 0.09
C SER A 280 20.87 -4.84 -0.05
N THR A 281 21.59 -5.12 -1.14
CA THR A 281 22.91 -4.57 -1.40
C THR A 281 23.20 -4.51 -2.90
N THR A 282 23.99 -3.54 -3.31
CA THR A 282 24.64 -3.54 -4.65
C THR A 282 26.05 -4.17 -4.64
N GLY A 283 26.40 -4.77 -3.50
CA GLY A 283 27.69 -5.42 -3.30
C GLY A 283 28.77 -4.50 -2.72
N ARG A 284 28.96 -3.29 -3.25
CA ARG A 284 30.02 -2.37 -2.82
C ARG A 284 29.52 -1.05 -2.26
N HIS A 285 28.49 -0.46 -2.86
CA HIS A 285 28.16 0.95 -2.67
C HIS A 285 26.83 1.19 -1.95
N MET A 286 26.03 0.17 -1.75
CA MET A 286 24.77 0.29 -1.05
C MET A 286 24.52 -0.92 -0.18
N PHE A 287 24.11 -0.66 1.05
CA PHE A 287 23.63 -1.67 1.97
C PHE A 287 22.39 -1.15 2.70
N ASN A 288 21.32 -1.92 2.63
CA ASN A 288 20.08 -1.63 3.32
C ASN A 288 19.60 -2.85 4.08
N TRP A 289 19.11 -2.65 5.30
CA TRP A 289 18.45 -3.69 6.06
C TRP A 289 17.32 -3.09 6.90
N GLY A 290 16.33 -3.90 7.20
CA GLY A 290 15.22 -3.48 8.02
C GLY A 290 14.46 -4.63 8.62
N ALA A 291 13.72 -4.32 9.68
CA ALA A 291 12.79 -5.23 10.31
C ALA A 291 11.50 -4.49 10.67
N ASN A 292 10.37 -5.13 10.41
CA ASN A 292 9.06 -4.63 10.76
C ASN A 292 8.29 -5.72 11.53
N TYR A 293 7.87 -5.41 12.74
CA TYR A 293 7.07 -6.30 13.56
C TYR A 293 5.64 -5.79 13.65
N ILE A 294 4.69 -6.62 13.26
CA ILE A 294 3.26 -6.32 13.26
C ILE A 294 2.57 -7.31 14.19
N THR A 295 1.77 -6.82 15.13
CA THR A 295 1.01 -7.66 16.04
C THR A 295 -0.42 -7.18 16.20
N PRO A 296 -1.43 -8.10 16.14
CA PRO A 296 -2.80 -7.75 16.49
C PRO A 296 -2.90 -7.37 17.98
N LEU A 297 -3.71 -6.35 18.26
CA LEU A 297 -3.99 -5.92 19.62
C LEU A 297 -5.32 -6.50 20.14
N ALA A 298 -5.73 -6.09 21.33
CA ALA A 298 -6.91 -6.62 22.01
C ALA A 298 -8.23 -6.30 21.30
N LYS A 299 -8.29 -5.19 20.56
CA LYS A 299 -9.48 -4.82 19.77
C LYS A 299 -9.39 -5.46 18.39
N ASP A 300 -10.51 -6.04 17.91
CA ASP A 300 -10.61 -6.61 16.58
C ASP A 300 -10.23 -5.62 15.48
N GLY A 301 -9.33 -6.06 14.60
CA GLY A 301 -8.84 -5.26 13.49
C GLY A 301 -7.85 -4.15 13.84
N LEU A 302 -7.45 -4.02 15.11
CA LEU A 302 -6.40 -3.08 15.54
C LEU A 302 -5.05 -3.80 15.56
N LYS A 303 -4.05 -3.24 14.88
CA LYS A 303 -2.68 -3.76 14.79
C LYS A 303 -1.68 -2.71 15.22
N LEU A 304 -0.64 -3.13 15.91
CA LEU A 304 0.56 -2.35 16.21
C LEU A 304 1.66 -2.73 15.23
N THR A 305 2.34 -1.74 14.68
CA THR A 305 3.53 -1.92 13.84
C THR A 305 4.72 -1.22 14.48
N VAL A 306 5.84 -1.91 14.61
CA VAL A 306 7.13 -1.35 15.03
C VAL A 306 8.13 -1.63 13.92
N GLY A 307 8.78 -0.60 13.41
CA GLY A 307 9.73 -0.72 12.30
C GLY A 307 11.07 -0.07 12.62
N TYR A 308 12.15 -0.69 12.12
CA TYR A 308 13.48 -0.11 12.12
C TYR A 308 14.15 -0.42 10.79
N ASN A 309 14.62 0.62 10.09
CA ASN A 309 15.25 0.51 8.78
C ASN A 309 16.53 1.32 8.75
N VAL A 310 17.59 0.75 8.16
CA VAL A 310 18.89 1.40 7.98
C VAL A 310 19.26 1.30 6.51
N PHE A 311 19.58 2.43 5.93
CA PHE A 311 20.10 2.55 4.58
C PHE A 311 21.46 3.23 4.63
N SER A 312 22.47 2.64 4.00
CA SER A 312 23.83 3.19 3.91
C SER A 312 24.31 3.13 2.48
N TYR A 313 25.03 4.16 2.07
CA TYR A 313 25.61 4.21 0.73
C TYR A 313 26.97 4.89 0.75
N ASP A 314 27.81 4.56 -0.24
CA ASP A 314 28.95 5.34 -0.68
C ASP A 314 28.87 5.58 -2.20
N MET A 315 29.43 6.67 -2.66
CA MET A 315 29.40 7.02 -4.09
C MET A 315 30.56 6.35 -4.81
N GLY A 316 30.21 5.61 -5.84
CA GLY A 316 31.15 4.96 -6.73
C GLY A 316 31.32 5.69 -8.06
N ASP A 317 31.90 4.98 -9.02
CA ASP A 317 32.12 5.41 -10.40
C ASP A 317 32.83 6.78 -10.49
N GLU A 318 32.41 7.67 -11.37
CA GLU A 318 32.99 9.01 -11.58
C GLU A 318 32.87 9.93 -10.36
N TRP A 319 31.94 9.63 -9.42
CA TRP A 319 31.77 10.40 -8.20
C TRP A 319 32.59 9.90 -7.01
N ALA A 320 33.32 8.79 -7.16
CA ALA A 320 34.17 8.22 -6.09
C ALA A 320 35.22 9.21 -5.56
N MET A 321 35.68 10.16 -6.41
CA MET A 321 36.63 11.21 -6.03
C MET A 321 36.11 12.12 -4.90
N TYR A 322 34.80 12.32 -4.79
CA TYR A 322 34.18 13.15 -3.75
C TYR A 322 34.07 12.41 -2.41
N LYS A 323 34.25 11.07 -2.41
CA LYS A 323 34.08 10.21 -1.23
C LYS A 323 32.76 10.50 -0.50
N GLY A 324 31.70 10.64 -1.29
CA GLY A 324 30.36 10.88 -0.78
C GLY A 324 29.82 9.63 -0.08
N VAL A 325 29.40 9.78 1.17
CA VAL A 325 28.80 8.69 1.97
C VAL A 325 27.57 9.18 2.68
N GLY A 326 26.60 8.30 2.87
CA GLY A 326 25.41 8.62 3.63
C GLY A 326 24.86 7.44 4.41
N THR A 327 24.17 7.76 5.48
CA THR A 327 23.42 6.79 6.29
C THR A 327 22.09 7.41 6.71
N SER A 328 21.02 6.66 6.53
CA SER A 328 19.68 7.00 7.02
C SER A 328 19.19 5.88 7.94
N ARG A 329 18.68 6.24 9.12
CA ARG A 329 18.04 5.33 10.09
C ARG A 329 16.63 5.85 10.33
N VAL A 330 15.64 4.97 10.20
CA VAL A 330 14.24 5.31 10.43
C VAL A 330 13.65 4.33 11.43
N THR A 331 13.19 4.85 12.55
CA THR A 331 12.39 4.12 13.54
C THR A 331 10.93 4.51 13.38
N SER A 332 10.03 3.56 13.39
CA SER A 332 8.60 3.83 13.27
C SER A 332 7.76 3.07 14.28
N LEU A 333 6.68 3.71 14.72
CA LEU A 333 5.66 3.13 15.60
C LEU A 333 4.29 3.50 15.04
N GLY A 334 3.50 2.51 14.67
CA GLY A 334 2.21 2.71 13.99
C GLY A 334 1.07 1.92 14.63
N LEU A 335 -0.12 2.47 14.50
CA LEU A 335 -1.40 1.80 14.79
C LEU A 335 -2.24 1.83 13.54
N ASP A 336 -2.71 0.67 13.11
CA ASP A 336 -3.62 0.51 11.97
C ASP A 336 -4.92 -0.14 12.44
N TYR A 337 -6.06 0.38 11.98
CA TYR A 337 -7.37 -0.13 12.32
C TYR A 337 -8.19 -0.43 11.07
N ALA A 338 -8.71 -1.67 10.99
CA ALA A 338 -9.64 -2.07 9.95
C ALA A 338 -11.05 -1.53 10.26
N ILE A 339 -11.43 -0.41 9.64
CA ILE A 339 -12.80 0.16 9.74
C ILE A 339 -13.79 -0.83 9.13
N ARG A 340 -13.49 -1.31 7.93
CA ARG A 340 -14.25 -2.35 7.23
C ARG A 340 -13.29 -3.44 6.76
N ARG A 341 -13.62 -4.70 7.04
CA ARG A 341 -12.89 -5.86 6.55
C ARG A 341 -13.86 -6.89 6.03
N SER A 342 -13.86 -7.08 4.74
CA SER A 342 -14.73 -8.00 4.03
C SER A 342 -13.99 -8.64 2.85
N ARG A 343 -14.65 -9.52 2.12
CA ARG A 343 -14.07 -10.13 0.92
C ARG A 343 -13.81 -9.13 -0.20
N ARG A 344 -14.69 -8.13 -0.37
CA ARG A 344 -14.68 -7.25 -1.54
C ARG A 344 -14.39 -5.79 -1.25
N HIS A 345 -14.70 -5.33 -0.06
CA HIS A 345 -14.62 -3.91 0.29
C HIS A 345 -13.87 -3.75 1.60
N ASN A 346 -12.69 -3.20 1.55
CA ASN A 346 -11.85 -3.02 2.71
C ASN A 346 -11.51 -1.55 2.89
N LEU A 347 -11.56 -1.08 4.13
CA LEU A 347 -11.22 0.28 4.51
C LEU A 347 -10.42 0.26 5.81
N TYR A 348 -9.28 0.93 5.80
CA TYR A 348 -8.37 1.01 6.93
C TYR A 348 -7.99 2.44 7.21
N THR A 349 -7.71 2.73 8.46
CA THR A 349 -7.08 3.99 8.89
C THR A 349 -5.88 3.70 9.77
N GLY A 350 -4.89 4.58 9.75
CA GLY A 350 -3.69 4.41 10.57
C GLY A 350 -3.09 5.73 11.00
N ILE A 351 -2.32 5.66 12.06
CA ILE A 351 -1.42 6.72 12.51
C ILE A 351 -0.05 6.13 12.76
N ARG A 352 1.00 6.77 12.27
CA ARG A 352 2.38 6.32 12.44
C ARG A 352 3.26 7.49 12.84
N PHE A 353 4.03 7.30 13.89
CA PHE A 353 5.15 8.16 14.25
C PHE A 353 6.42 7.64 13.58
N GLU A 354 7.22 8.53 13.02
CA GLU A 354 8.51 8.24 12.40
C GLU A 354 9.58 9.14 13.03
N HIS A 355 10.68 8.54 13.41
CA HIS A 355 11.91 9.23 13.80
C HIS A 355 13.01 8.86 12.81
N SER A 356 13.63 9.86 12.20
CA SER A 356 14.69 9.69 11.21
C SER A 356 15.97 10.39 11.63
N GLU A 357 17.10 9.70 11.46
CA GLU A 357 18.45 10.22 11.60
C GLU A 357 19.14 10.06 10.24
N ILE A 358 19.60 11.17 9.64
CA ILE A 358 20.25 11.15 8.34
C ILE A 358 21.59 11.86 8.45
N LYS A 359 22.65 11.17 8.02
CA LYS A 359 23.98 11.73 7.96
C LYS A 359 24.55 11.57 6.55
N ASP A 360 24.93 12.70 5.95
CA ASP A 360 25.52 12.76 4.61
C ASP A 360 26.82 13.57 4.64
N GLU A 361 27.89 13.00 4.09
CA GLU A 361 29.23 13.54 4.15
C GLU A 361 29.90 13.52 2.76
N TYR A 362 30.61 14.59 2.42
CA TYR A 362 31.66 14.55 1.42
C TYR A 362 33.02 14.50 2.13
N ARG A 363 33.56 13.30 2.32
CA ARG A 363 34.82 13.11 3.05
C ARG A 363 36.04 13.72 2.36
N ALA A 364 35.96 13.94 1.04
CA ALA A 364 37.03 14.64 0.31
C ALA A 364 37.18 16.09 0.75
N PHE A 365 36.15 16.71 1.32
CA PHE A 365 36.12 18.11 1.77
C PHE A 365 35.95 18.25 3.27
N ASP A 366 35.98 17.15 4.02
CA ASP A 366 35.67 17.11 5.45
C ASP A 366 34.33 17.81 5.77
N ALA A 367 33.34 17.62 4.91
CA ALA A 367 32.07 18.32 4.97
C ALA A 367 30.89 17.39 5.26
N THR A 368 30.34 17.49 6.46
CA THR A 368 29.04 16.90 6.82
C THR A 368 27.95 17.89 6.49
N TYR A 369 27.27 17.73 5.35
CA TYR A 369 26.24 18.66 4.86
C TYR A 369 24.81 18.20 5.16
N GLY A 370 24.63 16.94 5.58
CA GLY A 370 23.41 16.39 6.14
C GLY A 370 23.70 15.82 7.51
N ASP A 371 23.30 16.49 8.57
CA ASP A 371 23.23 15.96 9.94
C ASP A 371 21.84 16.29 10.47
N LYS A 372 20.89 15.43 10.07
CA LYS A 372 19.46 15.68 10.17
C LYS A 372 18.81 14.77 11.19
N ASN A 373 17.97 15.35 12.02
CA ASN A 373 17.02 14.63 12.86
C ASN A 373 15.61 15.04 12.47
N GLY A 374 14.80 14.07 12.10
CA GLY A 374 13.41 14.26 11.70
C GLY A 374 12.44 13.54 12.62
N ASN A 375 11.31 14.18 12.92
CA ASN A 375 10.17 13.55 13.56
C ASN A 375 8.92 13.82 12.73
N ALA A 376 8.08 12.81 12.52
CA ALA A 376 6.88 13.00 11.74
C ALA A 376 5.71 12.16 12.26
N LEU A 377 4.50 12.66 12.05
CA LEU A 377 3.24 11.93 12.17
C LEU A 377 2.65 11.73 10.79
N VAL A 378 2.28 10.50 10.48
CA VAL A 378 1.65 10.11 9.22
C VAL A 378 0.25 9.60 9.53
N PHE A 379 -0.76 10.27 8.99
CA PHE A 379 -2.15 9.83 9.02
C PHE A 379 -2.48 9.15 7.70
N SER A 380 -2.95 7.91 7.76
CA SER A 380 -3.23 7.08 6.60
C SER A 380 -4.71 6.75 6.51
N LEU A 381 -5.25 6.82 5.29
CA LEU A 381 -6.54 6.23 4.92
C LEU A 381 -6.33 5.42 3.65
N TYR A 382 -6.69 4.14 3.67
CA TYR A 382 -6.45 3.26 2.54
C TYR A 382 -7.48 2.14 2.46
N GLY A 383 -7.65 1.61 1.27
CA GLY A 383 -8.62 0.56 1.05
C GLY A 383 -8.49 -0.10 -0.31
N ASP A 384 -9.32 -1.12 -0.49
CA ASP A 384 -9.50 -1.79 -1.77
C ASP A 384 -10.97 -2.17 -1.98
N ASP A 385 -11.37 -2.11 -3.26
CA ASP A 385 -12.71 -2.45 -3.71
C ASP A 385 -12.64 -3.41 -4.89
N GLN A 386 -13.31 -4.56 -4.76
CA GLN A 386 -13.40 -5.56 -5.81
C GLN A 386 -14.83 -5.59 -6.37
N ASP A 387 -14.96 -5.34 -7.67
CA ASP A 387 -16.18 -5.51 -8.45
C ASP A 387 -16.09 -6.70 -9.41
N THR A 388 -17.09 -6.87 -10.28
CA THR A 388 -17.13 -7.94 -11.28
C THR A 388 -16.10 -7.77 -12.40
N ALA A 389 -15.67 -6.55 -12.64
CA ALA A 389 -14.76 -6.20 -13.73
C ALA A 389 -13.29 -6.08 -13.27
N GLY A 390 -13.03 -6.05 -11.96
CA GLY A 390 -11.66 -5.93 -11.47
C GLY A 390 -11.56 -5.49 -10.02
N MET A 391 -10.43 -4.87 -9.68
CA MET A 391 -10.12 -4.42 -8.33
C MET A 391 -9.46 -3.05 -8.37
N THR A 392 -9.89 -2.17 -7.49
CA THR A 392 -9.26 -0.86 -7.25
C THR A 392 -8.63 -0.86 -5.87
N ASP A 393 -7.45 -0.34 -5.80
CA ASP A 393 -6.63 -0.19 -4.62
C ASP A 393 -6.19 1.25 -4.50
N TRP A 394 -6.29 1.86 -3.31
CA TRP A 394 -5.95 3.24 -3.10
C TRP A 394 -5.42 3.52 -1.70
N ARG A 395 -4.60 4.57 -1.58
CA ARG A 395 -4.04 5.05 -0.32
C ARG A 395 -3.83 6.55 -0.37
N VAL A 396 -4.14 7.22 0.74
CA VAL A 396 -3.81 8.63 1.00
C VAL A 396 -3.09 8.71 2.34
N ASP A 397 -1.92 9.36 2.34
CA ASP A 397 -1.12 9.63 3.52
C ASP A 397 -0.95 11.15 3.67
N TRP A 398 -1.24 11.68 4.85
CA TRP A 398 -0.91 13.04 5.23
C TRP A 398 0.21 13.00 6.26
N LYS A 399 1.38 13.56 5.89
CA LYS A 399 2.57 13.59 6.73
C LYS A 399 2.81 15.00 7.24
N LEU A 400 2.90 15.13 8.55
CA LEU A 400 3.28 16.32 9.28
C LEU A 400 4.60 16.04 9.98
N GLY A 401 5.61 16.83 9.74
CA GLY A 401 6.93 16.56 10.31
C GLY A 401 7.72 17.80 10.61
N HIS A 402 8.83 17.58 11.30
CA HIS A 402 9.85 18.58 11.61
C HIS A 402 11.22 17.97 11.30
N ILE A 403 12.05 18.67 10.54
CA ILE A 403 13.44 18.30 10.26
C ILE A 403 14.35 19.39 10.80
N ASN A 404 15.39 18.99 11.52
CA ASN A 404 16.48 19.84 11.97
C ASN A 404 17.79 19.33 11.37
N ASN A 405 18.36 20.11 10.42
CA ASN A 405 19.66 19.85 9.84
C ASN A 405 20.72 20.75 10.49
N LYS A 406 21.56 20.18 11.34
CA LYS A 406 22.62 20.88 12.06
C LYS A 406 23.70 21.45 11.12
N ALA A 407 23.81 20.94 9.87
CA ALA A 407 24.79 21.41 8.90
C ALA A 407 24.63 22.90 8.57
N PHE A 408 23.43 23.48 8.70
CA PHE A 408 23.21 24.93 8.55
C PHE A 408 23.98 25.78 9.56
N HIS A 409 24.38 25.23 10.69
CA HIS A 409 25.15 25.89 11.75
C HIS A 409 26.59 25.38 11.85
N SER A 410 27.07 24.61 10.87
CA SER A 410 28.43 24.08 10.83
C SER A 410 29.46 25.21 10.67
N ASP A 411 30.61 25.08 11.33
CA ASP A 411 31.76 25.96 11.10
C ASP A 411 32.41 25.76 9.73
N ASN A 412 32.19 24.57 9.13
CA ASN A 412 32.65 24.26 7.78
C ASN A 412 31.73 24.96 6.74
N LEU A 413 32.29 25.93 5.99
CA LEU A 413 31.56 26.69 4.98
C LEU A 413 31.00 25.82 3.86
N TYR A 414 31.70 24.74 3.49
CA TYR A 414 31.22 23.80 2.47
C TYR A 414 29.99 23.03 2.98
N ALA A 415 30.03 22.60 4.22
CA ALA A 415 28.89 21.89 4.83
C ALA A 415 27.64 22.78 4.84
N ARG A 416 27.78 24.06 5.25
CA ARG A 416 26.66 25.01 5.23
C ARG A 416 26.13 25.28 3.83
N TRP A 417 27.03 25.50 2.87
CA TRP A 417 26.63 25.77 1.49
C TRP A 417 25.92 24.57 0.84
N MET A 418 26.33 23.33 1.17
CA MET A 418 25.75 22.12 0.64
C MET A 418 24.52 21.64 1.42
N ALA A 419 24.23 22.21 2.58
CA ALA A 419 23.06 21.83 3.40
C ALA A 419 21.72 22.08 2.66
N GLY A 420 21.72 22.91 1.63
CA GLY A 420 20.55 23.20 0.81
C GLY A 420 19.88 24.53 1.19
N ASP A 421 18.58 24.63 0.96
CA ASP A 421 17.79 25.81 1.29
C ASP A 421 17.45 25.81 2.80
N PRO A 422 17.81 26.88 3.54
CA PRO A 422 17.43 27.00 4.96
C PRO A 422 15.93 26.93 5.21
N ASP A 423 15.08 27.31 4.26
CA ASP A 423 13.61 27.25 4.39
C ASP A 423 13.07 25.81 4.47
N THR A 424 13.90 24.81 4.15
CA THR A 424 13.56 23.40 4.29
C THR A 424 13.86 22.84 5.69
N ASN A 425 14.47 23.66 6.57
CA ASN A 425 14.83 23.29 7.93
C ASN A 425 13.73 23.74 8.90
N GLY A 426 12.90 22.86 9.35
CA GLY A 426 11.78 23.16 10.23
C GLY A 426 10.57 22.27 10.02
N ASP A 427 9.40 22.84 10.23
CA ASP A 427 8.13 22.13 10.08
C ASP A 427 7.76 21.98 8.60
N TYR A 428 7.28 20.80 8.26
CA TYR A 428 6.80 20.51 6.92
C TYR A 428 5.49 19.74 6.90
N SER A 429 4.76 19.88 5.81
CA SER A 429 3.53 19.15 5.58
C SER A 429 3.42 18.74 4.11
N LYS A 430 3.03 17.47 3.90
CA LYS A 430 2.77 16.93 2.56
C LYS A 430 1.68 15.90 2.57
N ILE A 431 1.00 15.76 1.44
CA ILE A 431 0.04 14.68 1.18
C ILE A 431 0.55 13.81 0.04
N ARG A 432 0.43 12.51 0.19
CA ARG A 432 0.71 11.52 -0.86
C ARG A 432 -0.55 10.74 -1.18
N GLY A 433 -0.76 10.46 -2.45
CA GLY A 433 -1.88 9.66 -2.92
C GLY A 433 -1.44 8.61 -3.91
N ARG A 434 -2.03 7.42 -3.82
CA ARG A 434 -1.88 6.35 -4.80
C ARG A 434 -3.23 5.73 -5.09
N ILE A 435 -3.47 5.44 -6.36
CA ILE A 435 -4.59 4.62 -6.82
C ILE A 435 -4.11 3.68 -7.91
N GLU A 436 -4.55 2.44 -7.86
CA GLU A 436 -4.31 1.44 -8.90
C GLU A 436 -5.60 0.69 -9.21
N ARG A 437 -5.95 0.60 -10.48
CA ARG A 437 -7.06 -0.18 -10.99
C ARG A 437 -6.56 -1.35 -11.82
N HIS A 438 -6.88 -2.56 -11.39
CA HIS A 438 -6.75 -3.78 -12.18
C HIS A 438 -8.09 -4.05 -12.87
N GLN A 439 -8.18 -3.79 -14.18
CA GLN A 439 -9.39 -3.93 -14.98
C GLN A 439 -9.30 -5.15 -15.87
N ASN A 440 -10.14 -6.15 -15.65
CA ASN A 440 -10.25 -7.30 -16.54
C ASN A 440 -10.88 -6.86 -17.86
N ILE A 441 -10.27 -7.21 -18.98
CA ILE A 441 -10.80 -6.99 -20.33
C ILE A 441 -11.46 -8.28 -20.82
N ASN A 442 -10.75 -9.39 -20.68
CA ASN A 442 -11.25 -10.74 -20.96
C ASN A 442 -10.44 -11.78 -20.17
N ASN A 443 -10.67 -13.07 -20.41
CA ASN A 443 -10.02 -14.16 -19.67
C ASN A 443 -8.49 -14.23 -19.88
N ARG A 444 -7.93 -13.52 -20.86
CA ARG A 444 -6.51 -13.54 -21.21
C ARG A 444 -5.84 -12.18 -21.15
N SER A 445 -6.58 -11.13 -20.86
CA SER A 445 -5.98 -9.80 -20.83
C SER A 445 -6.63 -8.89 -19.81
N TYR A 446 -5.84 -7.98 -19.28
CA TYR A 446 -6.26 -6.96 -18.34
C TYR A 446 -5.43 -5.68 -18.48
N LEU A 447 -5.97 -4.60 -17.98
CA LEU A 447 -5.36 -3.29 -17.96
C LEU A 447 -5.05 -2.91 -16.51
N LEU A 448 -3.83 -2.46 -16.26
CA LEU A 448 -3.42 -1.83 -15.01
C LEU A 448 -3.33 -0.33 -15.24
N LEU A 449 -4.14 0.42 -14.50
CA LEU A 449 -4.11 1.88 -14.50
C LEU A 449 -3.63 2.33 -13.12
N SER A 450 -2.56 3.10 -13.05
CA SER A 450 -2.07 3.62 -11.78
C SER A 450 -1.76 5.10 -11.84
N ALA A 451 -2.02 5.78 -10.73
CA ALA A 451 -1.59 7.13 -10.48
C ALA A 451 -1.00 7.21 -9.07
N TYR A 452 0.13 7.85 -8.96
CA TYR A 452 0.83 8.13 -7.72
C TYR A 452 1.24 9.60 -7.72
N GLY A 453 1.06 10.31 -6.59
CA GLY A 453 1.42 11.72 -6.50
C GLY A 453 1.74 12.17 -5.09
N GLN A 454 2.47 13.26 -5.00
CA GLN A 454 2.80 14.01 -3.79
C GLN A 454 2.50 15.49 -4.00
N TYR A 455 1.88 16.11 -3.02
CA TYR A 455 1.73 17.56 -2.95
C TYR A 455 2.31 18.08 -1.64
N ALA A 456 3.26 18.98 -1.75
CA ALA A 456 3.90 19.64 -0.61
C ALA A 456 3.18 20.95 -0.27
N PHE A 457 2.87 21.17 1.00
CA PHE A 457 2.29 22.42 1.47
C PHE A 457 3.36 23.45 1.87
N THR A 458 4.58 22.97 2.11
CA THR A 458 5.78 23.74 2.46
C THR A 458 6.94 23.28 1.58
N PRO A 459 8.04 24.04 1.46
CA PRO A 459 9.29 23.51 0.93
C PRO A 459 9.72 22.27 1.71
N LEU A 460 10.28 21.29 1.02
CA LEU A 460 10.67 20.02 1.60
C LEU A 460 12.19 19.84 1.59
N ASP A 461 12.71 19.25 2.64
CA ASP A 461 14.06 18.71 2.61
C ASP A 461 14.16 17.60 1.54
N SER A 462 15.32 17.47 0.92
CA SER A 462 15.57 16.50 -0.14
C SER A 462 15.26 15.05 0.25
N SER A 463 15.29 14.72 1.55
CA SER A 463 14.90 13.39 2.06
C SER A 463 13.39 13.12 1.98
N GLU A 464 12.58 14.15 1.74
CA GLU A 464 11.12 14.09 1.61
C GLU A 464 10.63 14.37 0.18
N HIS A 465 11.54 14.53 -0.79
CA HIS A 465 11.20 14.79 -2.18
C HIS A 465 10.50 13.62 -2.86
N PHE A 466 9.78 13.96 -3.91
CA PHE A 466 9.18 13.02 -4.86
C PHE A 466 10.12 12.82 -6.04
N SER A 467 10.28 11.59 -6.54
CA SER A 467 11.11 11.31 -7.72
C SER A 467 10.30 10.64 -8.84
N LEU A 468 10.63 10.94 -10.10
CA LEU A 468 9.88 10.50 -11.27
C LEU A 468 10.42 9.23 -11.91
N GLY A 469 11.74 9.12 -12.10
CA GLY A 469 12.36 8.08 -12.91
C GLY A 469 12.52 6.74 -12.20
N GLY A 470 12.87 5.73 -12.98
CA GLY A 470 13.18 4.40 -12.51
C GLY A 470 12.09 3.35 -12.75
N PRO A 471 12.33 2.11 -12.34
CA PRO A 471 11.44 0.96 -12.63
C PRO A 471 10.07 1.08 -11.95
N TYR A 472 9.97 1.84 -10.85
CA TYR A 472 8.72 2.17 -10.15
C TYR A 472 8.12 3.52 -10.56
N GLY A 473 8.84 4.29 -11.38
CA GLY A 473 8.46 5.57 -11.94
C GLY A 473 8.26 5.51 -13.45
N VAL A 474 8.79 6.50 -14.18
CA VAL A 474 8.84 6.52 -15.64
C VAL A 474 10.07 5.70 -16.07
N LYS A 475 9.83 4.46 -16.52
CA LYS A 475 10.88 3.45 -16.77
C LYS A 475 11.88 3.82 -17.87
N ALA A 476 11.54 4.75 -18.74
CA ALA A 476 12.45 5.22 -19.77
C ALA A 476 13.65 6.03 -19.22
N TYR A 477 13.63 6.35 -17.92
CA TYR A 477 14.62 7.19 -17.24
C TYR A 477 15.31 6.45 -16.09
N PRO A 478 16.50 6.91 -15.67
CA PRO A 478 17.24 6.33 -14.54
C PRO A 478 16.45 6.33 -13.23
N THR A 479 16.85 5.49 -12.30
CA THR A 479 16.33 5.51 -10.94
C THR A 479 16.58 6.87 -10.31
N SER A 480 15.54 7.43 -9.67
CA SER A 480 15.54 8.73 -9.00
C SER A 480 15.74 9.95 -9.89
N GLU A 481 15.59 9.81 -11.23
CA GLU A 481 15.60 10.97 -12.14
C GLU A 481 14.42 11.90 -11.84
N GLY A 482 14.68 13.21 -11.82
CA GLY A 482 13.67 14.24 -11.61
C GLY A 482 13.07 14.20 -10.20
N SER A 483 13.69 14.91 -9.27
CA SER A 483 13.31 15.01 -7.86
C SER A 483 12.76 16.40 -7.53
N GLY A 484 11.81 16.49 -6.58
CA GLY A 484 11.27 17.76 -6.11
C GLY A 484 10.16 17.61 -5.07
N ASP A 485 9.63 18.76 -4.63
CA ASP A 485 8.66 18.87 -3.56
C ASP A 485 7.31 18.23 -3.89
N SER A 486 6.82 18.46 -5.10
CA SER A 486 5.52 17.98 -5.57
C SER A 486 5.66 17.29 -6.91
N GLY A 487 4.86 16.25 -7.15
CA GLY A 487 4.90 15.56 -8.43
C GLY A 487 3.84 14.48 -8.56
N TYR A 488 3.76 13.91 -9.74
CA TYR A 488 2.87 12.80 -10.05
C TYR A 488 3.47 11.87 -11.10
N ILE A 489 3.02 10.62 -11.09
CA ILE A 489 3.30 9.60 -12.10
C ILE A 489 1.99 8.92 -12.43
N THR A 490 1.72 8.76 -13.71
CA THR A 490 0.60 7.97 -14.22
C THR A 490 1.11 6.88 -15.15
N ARG A 491 0.48 5.72 -15.11
CA ARG A 491 0.81 4.57 -15.95
C ARG A 491 -0.44 3.87 -16.42
N ALA A 492 -0.47 3.50 -17.70
CA ALA A 492 -1.39 2.54 -18.27
C ALA A 492 -0.58 1.36 -18.80
N GLU A 493 -0.85 0.15 -18.31
CA GLU A 493 -0.13 -1.07 -18.68
C GLU A 493 -1.15 -2.15 -19.08
N TYR A 494 -1.18 -2.50 -20.37
CA TYR A 494 -1.96 -3.63 -20.89
C TYR A 494 -1.15 -4.90 -20.77
N ARG A 495 -1.73 -5.95 -20.19
CA ARG A 495 -1.10 -7.28 -20.05
C ARG A 495 -1.91 -8.33 -20.79
N TRP A 496 -1.20 -9.13 -21.56
CA TRP A 496 -1.74 -10.25 -22.30
C TRP A 496 -1.11 -11.55 -21.81
N LEU A 497 -1.95 -12.49 -21.34
CA LEU A 497 -1.54 -13.83 -20.91
C LEU A 497 -1.37 -14.72 -22.14
N ILE A 498 -0.15 -15.20 -22.34
CA ILE A 498 0.19 -16.14 -23.39
C ILE A 498 -0.07 -17.56 -22.85
N PRO A 499 -0.84 -18.39 -23.56
CA PRO A 499 -1.00 -19.79 -23.18
C PRO A 499 0.35 -20.51 -23.22
N VAL A 500 0.70 -21.18 -22.14
CA VAL A 500 1.88 -22.06 -22.01
C VAL A 500 1.42 -23.47 -21.66
N GLU A 501 2.13 -24.49 -22.11
CA GLU A 501 1.78 -25.90 -21.85
C GLU A 501 1.87 -26.28 -20.38
N ALA A 502 2.80 -25.62 -19.62
CA ALA A 502 2.94 -25.82 -18.19
C ALA A 502 1.81 -25.07 -17.44
N HIS A 503 0.81 -25.79 -16.99
CA HIS A 503 -0.41 -25.24 -16.35
C HIS A 503 -0.17 -24.45 -15.07
N ASP A 504 0.98 -24.62 -14.41
CA ASP A 504 1.38 -23.94 -13.19
C ASP A 504 2.25 -22.67 -13.45
N GLN A 505 2.54 -22.37 -14.72
CA GLN A 505 3.31 -21.20 -15.14
C GLN A 505 2.43 -20.18 -15.85
N GLN A 506 2.80 -18.94 -15.73
CA GLN A 506 2.15 -17.82 -16.43
C GLN A 506 3.20 -17.02 -17.19
N LEU A 507 2.98 -16.88 -18.49
CA LEU A 507 3.75 -15.99 -19.35
C LEU A 507 2.85 -14.81 -19.78
N GLN A 508 3.34 -13.59 -19.59
CA GLN A 508 2.60 -12.38 -19.92
C GLN A 508 3.46 -11.44 -20.75
N LEU A 509 2.86 -10.81 -21.76
CA LEU A 509 3.41 -9.62 -22.41
C LEU A 509 2.74 -8.38 -21.83
N ALA A 510 3.54 -7.38 -21.53
CA ALA A 510 3.11 -6.07 -21.05
C ALA A 510 3.43 -5.00 -22.10
N PHE A 511 2.50 -4.08 -22.32
CA PHE A 511 2.68 -2.88 -23.12
C PHE A 511 2.24 -1.69 -22.27
N TYR A 512 3.10 -0.71 -22.09
CA TYR A 512 2.80 0.39 -21.20
C TYR A 512 3.19 1.75 -21.73
N ALA A 513 2.47 2.75 -21.25
CA ALA A 513 2.79 4.17 -21.42
C ALA A 513 2.79 4.83 -20.04
N GLU A 514 3.73 5.73 -19.84
CA GLU A 514 4.00 6.38 -18.56
C GLU A 514 4.23 7.88 -18.76
N HIS A 515 3.68 8.66 -17.83
CA HIS A 515 3.89 10.11 -17.78
C HIS A 515 4.09 10.54 -16.34
N GLY A 516 5.06 11.43 -16.11
CA GLY A 516 5.29 12.01 -14.79
C GLY A 516 5.71 13.46 -14.89
N GLY A 517 5.31 14.27 -13.91
CA GLY A 517 5.68 15.66 -13.76
C GLY A 517 6.15 15.94 -12.33
N VAL A 518 7.18 16.77 -12.17
CA VAL A 518 7.68 17.21 -10.88
C VAL A 518 7.90 18.71 -10.87
N TRP A 519 7.50 19.33 -9.77
CA TRP A 519 7.85 20.69 -9.37
C TRP A 519 8.96 20.61 -8.35
N ILE A 520 10.13 21.18 -8.73
CA ILE A 520 11.39 21.00 -7.99
C ILE A 520 11.33 21.70 -6.64
N ASP A 521 10.86 22.94 -6.63
CA ASP A 521 10.77 23.79 -5.45
C ASP A 521 9.38 24.40 -5.33
N ARG A 522 8.77 24.30 -4.17
CA ARG A 522 7.45 24.85 -3.85
C ARG A 522 7.40 26.37 -4.00
N ASN A 523 8.47 27.07 -3.66
CA ASN A 523 8.56 28.53 -3.69
C ASN A 523 8.96 29.10 -5.05
N GLY A 524 9.17 28.25 -6.07
CA GLY A 524 9.43 28.68 -7.43
C GLY A 524 10.90 28.76 -7.83
N GLY A 525 11.82 28.34 -6.97
CA GLY A 525 13.26 28.22 -7.26
C GLY A 525 14.01 29.53 -7.42
N ASN A 526 15.34 29.46 -7.32
CA ASN A 526 16.23 30.60 -7.62
C ASN A 526 16.22 30.91 -9.11
N SER A 527 16.11 32.19 -9.43
CA SER A 527 16.00 32.78 -10.76
C SER A 527 16.95 32.16 -11.80
N GLY A 528 16.39 31.47 -12.81
CA GLY A 528 17.10 31.06 -14.02
C GLY A 528 16.97 29.58 -14.40
N SER A 529 16.58 28.68 -13.52
CA SER A 529 16.34 27.25 -13.82
C SER A 529 14.85 26.96 -13.95
N LYS A 530 14.50 26.00 -14.82
CA LYS A 530 13.12 25.49 -14.93
C LYS A 530 12.71 24.82 -13.62
N ASN A 531 11.65 25.31 -12.97
CA ASN A 531 11.10 24.70 -11.75
C ASN A 531 10.20 23.46 -12.01
N HIS A 532 10.07 23.06 -13.25
CA HIS A 532 9.20 21.93 -13.61
C HIS A 532 9.86 21.04 -14.65
N ARG A 533 9.78 19.72 -14.43
CA ARG A 533 10.23 18.69 -15.38
C ARG A 533 9.12 17.71 -15.70
N ASN A 534 9.04 17.26 -16.95
CA ASN A 534 8.13 16.24 -17.41
C ASN A 534 8.90 15.08 -18.04
N LEU A 535 8.63 13.88 -17.58
CA LEU A 535 9.19 12.66 -18.12
C LEU A 535 8.09 11.82 -18.76
N GLN A 536 8.36 11.27 -19.95
CA GLN A 536 7.42 10.44 -20.69
C GLN A 536 8.11 9.21 -21.25
N GLY A 537 7.43 8.09 -21.22
CA GLY A 537 7.96 6.86 -21.76
C GLY A 537 6.87 5.88 -22.19
N ALA A 538 7.24 5.01 -23.09
CA ALA A 538 6.44 3.83 -23.44
C ALA A 538 7.37 2.62 -23.51
N GLY A 539 6.83 1.43 -23.29
CA GLY A 539 7.66 0.25 -23.27
C GLY A 539 6.92 -1.05 -23.40
N VAL A 540 7.70 -2.09 -23.48
CA VAL A 540 7.23 -3.47 -23.53
C VAL A 540 7.92 -4.28 -22.43
N GLY A 541 7.22 -5.29 -21.94
CA GLY A 541 7.75 -6.18 -20.91
C GLY A 541 7.33 -7.62 -21.11
N ILE A 542 8.14 -8.53 -20.59
CA ILE A 542 7.83 -9.95 -20.49
C ILE A 542 7.84 -10.30 -19.01
N ILE A 543 6.79 -10.99 -18.55
CA ILE A 543 6.68 -11.49 -17.19
C ILE A 543 6.46 -12.99 -17.29
N TRP A 544 7.39 -13.77 -16.72
CA TRP A 544 7.29 -15.20 -16.67
C TRP A 544 7.42 -15.65 -15.22
N GLN A 545 6.43 -16.37 -14.73
CA GLN A 545 6.38 -16.73 -13.32
C GLN A 545 5.70 -18.08 -13.12
N ARG A 546 6.11 -18.76 -12.05
CA ARG A 546 5.38 -19.82 -11.39
C ARG A 546 4.96 -19.32 -10.02
N TRP A 547 3.67 -19.34 -9.79
CA TRP A 547 3.09 -18.74 -8.58
C TRP A 547 3.74 -19.29 -7.31
N GLN A 548 4.21 -18.39 -6.44
CA GLN A 548 4.91 -18.68 -5.18
C GLN A 548 6.22 -19.49 -5.29
N ASP A 549 6.75 -19.73 -6.48
CA ASP A 549 8.02 -20.39 -6.63
C ASP A 549 9.08 -19.43 -7.17
N TRP A 550 8.87 -18.84 -8.35
CA TRP A 550 9.81 -17.93 -8.97
C TRP A 550 9.12 -16.97 -9.95
N PHE A 551 9.80 -15.87 -10.23
CA PHE A 551 9.37 -14.94 -11.27
C PHE A 551 10.58 -14.33 -11.97
N ILE A 552 10.41 -13.94 -13.23
CA ILE A 552 11.30 -13.10 -14.01
C ILE A 552 10.45 -12.05 -14.70
N ARG A 553 10.88 -10.79 -14.63
CA ARG A 553 10.31 -9.69 -15.40
C ARG A 553 11.45 -8.97 -16.10
N ALA A 554 11.31 -8.75 -17.42
CA ALA A 554 12.20 -7.94 -18.23
C ALA A 554 11.38 -6.87 -18.95
N ASP A 555 11.80 -5.62 -18.88
CA ASP A 555 11.14 -4.47 -19.50
C ASP A 555 12.16 -3.71 -20.36
N TYR A 556 11.71 -3.18 -21.49
CA TYR A 556 12.42 -2.16 -22.23
C TYR A 556 11.50 -0.96 -22.46
N ALA A 557 11.96 0.22 -22.05
CA ALA A 557 11.21 1.45 -22.13
C ALA A 557 11.96 2.49 -22.98
N TRP A 558 11.23 3.16 -23.90
CA TRP A 558 11.74 4.25 -24.74
C TRP A 558 11.27 5.58 -24.19
N LYS A 559 12.13 6.59 -24.27
CA LYS A 559 11.76 8.00 -24.03
C LYS A 559 10.84 8.48 -25.14
N LEU A 560 9.74 9.13 -24.77
CA LEU A 560 8.83 9.80 -25.70
C LEU A 560 8.98 11.32 -25.72
N GLY A 561 9.62 11.90 -24.70
CA GLY A 561 9.87 13.33 -24.55
C GLY A 561 11.29 13.73 -24.92
N GLY A 562 11.53 15.03 -25.04
CA GLY A 562 12.84 15.62 -25.38
C GLY A 562 13.74 15.88 -24.16
N GLU A 563 13.34 15.52 -22.93
CA GLU A 563 14.16 15.72 -21.76
C GLU A 563 15.24 14.63 -21.63
N ASP A 564 16.47 15.04 -21.49
CA ASP A 564 17.59 14.13 -21.23
C ASP A 564 17.73 13.85 -19.72
N PRO A 565 18.19 12.65 -19.34
CA PRO A 565 18.49 12.34 -17.97
C PRO A 565 19.70 13.16 -17.49
N VAL A 566 19.61 13.64 -16.25
CA VAL A 566 20.69 14.37 -15.57
C VAL A 566 21.35 13.57 -14.44
N SER A 567 20.67 12.53 -13.95
CA SER A 567 21.19 11.65 -12.89
C SER A 567 22.12 10.54 -13.42
N ASP A 568 22.17 10.37 -14.74
CA ASP A 568 23.00 9.38 -15.41
C ASP A 568 23.46 9.93 -16.75
N THR A 569 24.77 9.92 -17.00
CA THR A 569 25.38 10.42 -18.24
C THR A 569 25.10 9.57 -19.48
N SER A 570 24.37 8.48 -19.33
CA SER A 570 23.92 7.63 -20.44
C SER A 570 22.80 8.33 -21.24
N HIS A 571 23.15 8.83 -22.42
CA HIS A 571 22.19 9.47 -23.35
C HIS A 571 21.36 8.50 -24.19
N ASN A 572 21.16 7.28 -23.75
CA ASN A 572 20.38 6.27 -24.48
C ASN A 572 18.91 6.68 -24.61
N ASN A 573 18.30 6.39 -25.75
CA ASN A 573 16.88 6.64 -26.03
C ASN A 573 15.91 5.74 -25.23
N GLY A 574 16.43 4.82 -24.41
CA GLY A 574 15.62 3.92 -23.60
C GLY A 574 16.43 3.17 -22.57
N ARG A 575 15.73 2.43 -21.71
CA ARG A 575 16.32 1.63 -20.64
C ARG A 575 15.79 0.22 -20.61
N PHE A 576 16.71 -0.69 -20.27
CA PHE A 576 16.39 -2.08 -19.99
C PHE A 576 16.39 -2.33 -18.49
N TRP A 577 15.31 -2.94 -18.01
CA TRP A 577 15.16 -3.37 -16.63
C TRP A 577 14.92 -4.86 -16.57
N ILE A 578 15.57 -5.53 -15.65
CA ILE A 578 15.36 -6.95 -15.38
C ILE A 578 15.29 -7.19 -13.89
N ARG A 579 14.38 -8.05 -13.47
CA ARG A 579 14.26 -8.53 -12.10
C ARG A 579 13.87 -10.00 -12.10
N GLY A 580 14.52 -10.80 -11.26
CA GLY A 580 14.13 -12.17 -11.00
C GLY A 580 14.16 -12.49 -9.51
N GLY A 581 13.38 -13.48 -9.10
CA GLY A 581 13.33 -13.88 -7.71
C GLY A 581 12.84 -15.31 -7.52
N PHE A 582 13.21 -15.86 -6.37
CA PHE A 582 12.91 -17.22 -5.96
C PHE A 582 12.31 -17.20 -4.54
N TYR A 583 11.15 -17.84 -4.39
CA TYR A 583 10.46 -18.02 -3.09
C TYR A 583 10.85 -19.36 -2.47
N PHE A 584 11.12 -19.39 -1.16
CA PHE A 584 11.52 -20.61 -0.44
C PHE A 584 10.87 -20.74 0.93
#